data_ca4060530b6e0b9f91fd1290dcf88f72
#
_entry.id   ca4060530b6e0b9f91fd1290dcf88f72
#
_cell.length_a   1.000
_cell.length_b   1.000
_cell.length_c   1.000
_cell.angle_alpha   90.00
_cell.angle_beta   90.00
_cell.angle_gamma   90.00
#
_symmetry.space_group_name_H-M   'P 1'
#
loop_
_entity.id
_entity.type
_entity.pdbx_description
1 polymer ?
#
loop_
_entity_poly.entity_id
_entity_poly.type
_entity_poly.pdbx_seq_one_letter_code
_entity_poly.pdbx_strand_id
1 'polypeptide(L)'
;MRRLIALLCLLCLVLALPLSGLAQKQEIPDISVLDEEMIPPTPLGMKHYLLLCMDSWGAKMNNLGFSDGMVLVTVDEVNQRMITTSFIRDMLVLHPDNKPGRLTYIVREFGVQGLVDTINRHFGIEIEKYFVMDWSQVSSIVDAVGGVDLTITDGEASYLKRYAISPSSTKPAINSGGRYHFSGHAAVIYMRTRRVPALNGDPHDIGRTYRTRLVLSSIAESLKDVSYEKARAILDSVMKNILATNMTTSDVLEAFNTVYAMRGTPVEQFRLPIDGTHKLFIYYGGDSQLMDFEANRKALKDFMFGNTFVVH
;
A
#
# COMPACT_ATOMS: atom_id res chain seq x y z
N MET A 1 -29.77 -34.81 -54.48
CA MET A 1 -30.22 -33.65 -53.67
C MET A 1 -30.63 -34.02 -52.24
N ARG A 2 -31.58 -34.91 -51.98
CA ARG A 2 -32.05 -35.26 -50.62
C ARG A 2 -30.94 -35.76 -49.67
N ARG A 3 -29.95 -36.54 -50.14
CA ARG A 3 -28.83 -37.01 -49.30
C ARG A 3 -27.82 -35.95 -48.97
N LEU A 4 -27.62 -34.93 -49.82
CA LEU A 4 -26.73 -33.80 -49.58
C LEU A 4 -27.32 -32.83 -48.55
N ILE A 5 -28.63 -32.61 -48.60
CA ILE A 5 -29.36 -31.79 -47.62
C ILE A 5 -29.36 -32.43 -46.24
N ALA A 6 -29.52 -33.78 -46.17
CA ALA A 6 -29.43 -34.48 -44.89
C ALA A 6 -28.03 -34.40 -44.26
N LEU A 7 -26.96 -34.46 -45.09
CA LEU A 7 -25.58 -34.30 -44.61
C LEU A 7 -25.28 -32.86 -44.10
N LEU A 8 -25.83 -31.86 -44.82
CA LEU A 8 -25.71 -30.45 -44.40
C LEU A 8 -26.47 -30.18 -43.08
N CYS A 9 -27.66 -30.74 -42.92
CA CYS A 9 -28.43 -30.62 -41.68
C CYS A 9 -27.72 -31.32 -40.49
N LEU A 10 -27.08 -32.47 -40.73
CA LEU A 10 -26.31 -33.17 -39.71
C LEU A 10 -25.05 -32.38 -39.30
N LEU A 11 -24.38 -31.75 -40.26
CA LEU A 11 -23.23 -30.88 -40.01
C LEU A 11 -23.62 -29.62 -39.22
N CYS A 12 -24.77 -29.01 -39.52
CA CYS A 12 -25.31 -27.88 -38.78
C CYS A 12 -25.75 -28.27 -37.36
N LEU A 13 -26.23 -29.49 -37.14
CA LEU A 13 -26.58 -29.99 -35.81
C LEU A 13 -25.34 -30.23 -34.92
N VAL A 14 -24.24 -30.67 -35.50
CA VAL A 14 -22.97 -30.88 -34.81
C VAL A 14 -22.28 -29.52 -34.44
N LEU A 15 -22.48 -28.50 -35.31
CA LEU A 15 -21.98 -27.14 -35.04
C LEU A 15 -22.88 -26.35 -34.09
N ALA A 16 -24.12 -26.82 -33.82
CA ALA A 16 -25.05 -26.22 -32.88
C ALA A 16 -25.03 -26.85 -31.48
N LEU A 17 -24.06 -27.74 -31.19
CA LEU A 17 -23.78 -28.09 -29.83
C LEU A 17 -23.30 -26.81 -29.14
N PRO A 18 -24.00 -26.30 -28.08
CA PRO A 18 -23.45 -25.23 -27.31
C PRO A 18 -22.08 -25.74 -26.85
N LEU A 19 -21.01 -25.05 -27.24
CA LEU A 19 -19.79 -25.04 -26.43
C LEU A 19 -20.22 -24.47 -25.08
N SER A 20 -20.87 -25.29 -24.28
CA SER A 20 -20.90 -25.15 -22.87
C SER A 20 -19.42 -25.22 -22.50
N GLY A 21 -18.75 -24.07 -22.62
CA GLY A 21 -17.45 -23.87 -21.98
C GLY A 21 -17.71 -24.34 -20.57
N LEU A 22 -17.23 -25.52 -20.23
CA LEU A 22 -17.07 -25.91 -18.84
C LEU A 22 -16.32 -24.72 -18.24
N ALA A 23 -17.06 -23.83 -17.59
CA ALA A 23 -16.47 -22.80 -16.75
C ALA A 23 -15.62 -23.63 -15.79
N GLN A 24 -14.33 -23.72 -16.11
CA GLN A 24 -13.36 -24.43 -15.30
C GLN A 24 -13.49 -23.78 -13.95
N LYS A 25 -14.07 -24.49 -12.98
CA LYS A 25 -14.28 -24.01 -11.64
C LYS A 25 -12.89 -23.66 -11.17
N GLN A 26 -12.59 -22.36 -11.12
CA GLN A 26 -11.27 -21.89 -10.77
C GLN A 26 -11.00 -22.42 -9.35
N GLU A 27 -10.00 -23.28 -9.23
CA GLU A 27 -9.62 -23.86 -7.97
C GLU A 27 -9.17 -22.72 -7.05
N ILE A 28 -9.86 -22.55 -5.92
CA ILE A 28 -9.52 -21.52 -4.95
C ILE A 28 -8.20 -21.94 -4.31
N PRO A 29 -7.14 -21.11 -4.41
CA PRO A 29 -5.86 -21.44 -3.81
C PRO A 29 -5.98 -21.53 -2.29
N ASP A 30 -5.18 -22.38 -1.68
CA ASP A 30 -5.03 -22.42 -0.24
C ASP A 30 -4.36 -21.11 0.23
N ILE A 31 -5.12 -20.29 0.97
CA ILE A 31 -4.67 -19.01 1.50
C ILE A 31 -4.52 -19.16 3.01
N SER A 32 -3.28 -19.30 3.46
CA SER A 32 -2.95 -19.48 4.88
C SER A 32 -3.21 -18.22 5.70
N VAL A 33 -3.96 -18.38 6.78
CA VAL A 33 -4.19 -17.36 7.82
C VAL A 33 -3.82 -17.92 9.18
N LEU A 34 -3.53 -17.04 10.12
CA LEU A 34 -3.33 -17.39 11.52
C LEU A 34 -4.66 -17.26 12.29
N ASP A 35 -4.86 -18.12 13.26
CA ASP A 35 -5.87 -17.88 14.27
C ASP A 35 -5.46 -16.69 15.15
N GLU A 36 -6.42 -15.97 15.69
CA GLU A 36 -6.16 -14.73 16.41
C GLU A 36 -5.22 -14.95 17.61
N GLU A 37 -5.36 -16.08 18.30
CA GLU A 37 -4.51 -16.45 19.44
C GLU A 37 -3.05 -16.77 19.05
N MET A 38 -2.80 -17.00 17.75
CA MET A 38 -1.44 -17.23 17.23
C MET A 38 -0.72 -15.94 16.81
N ILE A 39 -1.40 -14.80 16.82
CA ILE A 39 -0.79 -13.51 16.53
C ILE A 39 0.03 -13.09 17.75
N PRO A 40 1.36 -12.95 17.61
CA PRO A 40 2.19 -12.55 18.74
C PRO A 40 1.87 -11.12 19.16
N PRO A 41 1.86 -10.81 20.46
CA PRO A 41 1.69 -9.45 20.92
C PRO A 41 2.87 -8.58 20.45
N THR A 42 2.58 -7.30 20.22
CA THR A 42 3.61 -6.34 19.86
C THR A 42 4.64 -6.19 21.00
N PRO A 43 5.96 -6.32 20.72
CA PRO A 43 7.00 -6.16 21.73
C PRO A 43 6.96 -4.82 22.43
N LEU A 44 7.34 -4.78 23.70
CA LEU A 44 7.41 -3.55 24.48
C LEU A 44 8.34 -2.51 23.81
N GLY A 45 7.86 -1.28 23.70
CA GLY A 45 8.58 -0.19 23.03
C GLY A 45 8.48 -0.20 21.50
N MET A 46 7.73 -1.14 20.94
CA MET A 46 7.38 -1.15 19.53
C MET A 46 5.92 -0.74 19.34
N LYS A 47 5.63 0.02 18.30
CA LYS A 47 4.28 0.49 17.96
C LYS A 47 4.05 0.40 16.47
N HIS A 48 2.85 0.00 16.11
CA HIS A 48 2.43 -0.19 14.72
C HIS A 48 1.28 0.77 14.36
N TYR A 49 1.47 1.54 13.28
CA TYR A 49 0.49 2.49 12.76
C TYR A 49 0.20 2.16 11.29
N LEU A 50 -1.02 1.79 10.96
CA LEU A 50 -1.41 1.53 9.56
C LEU A 50 -1.87 2.84 8.90
N LEU A 51 -1.13 3.27 7.90
CA LEU A 51 -1.50 4.40 7.04
C LEU A 51 -2.26 3.87 5.83
N LEU A 52 -3.49 4.32 5.65
CA LEU A 52 -4.36 3.96 4.54
C LEU A 52 -4.59 5.17 3.64
N CYS A 53 -4.36 5.00 2.34
CA CYS A 53 -4.70 6.00 1.34
C CYS A 53 -5.77 5.46 0.40
N MET A 54 -6.92 6.13 0.39
CA MET A 54 -8.07 5.76 -0.44
C MET A 54 -7.88 6.25 -1.87
N ASP A 55 -8.35 5.47 -2.85
CA ASP A 55 -8.25 5.81 -4.29
C ASP A 55 -9.30 6.86 -4.67
N SER A 56 -9.19 8.03 -4.08
CA SER A 56 -10.04 9.17 -4.43
C SER A 56 -9.38 10.51 -4.13
N TRP A 57 -9.95 11.57 -4.73
CA TRP A 57 -9.73 12.95 -4.35
C TRP A 57 -11.02 13.46 -3.71
N GLY A 58 -11.02 13.69 -2.39
CA GLY A 58 -12.21 14.10 -1.62
C GLY A 58 -13.10 12.94 -1.20
N ALA A 59 -12.50 11.85 -0.70
CA ALA A 59 -13.21 10.75 -0.06
C ALA A 59 -14.09 11.22 1.10
N LYS A 60 -15.16 10.47 1.37
CA LYS A 60 -16.06 10.70 2.51
C LYS A 60 -16.16 9.42 3.33
N MET A 61 -16.32 9.56 4.64
CA MET A 61 -16.39 8.44 5.58
C MET A 61 -17.48 7.42 5.26
N ASN A 62 -18.59 7.86 4.69
CA ASN A 62 -19.69 6.97 4.29
C ASN A 62 -19.48 6.27 2.95
N ASN A 63 -18.38 6.57 2.24
CA ASN A 63 -18.00 5.93 0.99
C ASN A 63 -16.49 6.07 0.78
N LEU A 64 -15.72 5.25 1.47
CA LEU A 64 -14.26 5.27 1.41
C LEU A 64 -13.70 4.72 0.10
N GLY A 65 -14.42 3.83 -0.60
CA GLY A 65 -13.94 3.22 -1.83
C GLY A 65 -12.84 2.18 -1.60
N PHE A 66 -11.86 2.15 -2.50
CA PHE A 66 -10.75 1.20 -2.47
C PHE A 66 -9.53 1.76 -1.75
N SER A 67 -8.83 0.91 -0.98
CA SER A 67 -7.54 1.28 -0.39
C SER A 67 -6.40 1.04 -1.40
N ASP A 68 -5.84 2.10 -1.93
CA ASP A 68 -4.76 2.04 -2.92
C ASP A 68 -3.37 2.08 -2.29
N GLY A 69 -3.21 2.78 -1.18
CA GLY A 69 -1.98 2.81 -0.39
C GLY A 69 -2.20 2.18 0.98
N MET A 70 -1.39 1.21 1.32
CA MET A 70 -1.40 0.54 2.63
C MET A 70 0.05 0.43 3.09
N VAL A 71 0.41 1.21 4.09
CA VAL A 71 1.77 1.24 4.65
C VAL A 71 1.70 1.14 6.16
N LEU A 72 2.34 0.13 6.71
CA LEU A 72 2.58 0.02 8.14
C LEU A 72 3.83 0.82 8.49
N VAL A 73 3.68 1.75 9.41
CA VAL A 73 4.80 2.43 10.06
C VAL A 73 5.02 1.75 11.40
N THR A 74 6.19 1.16 11.57
CA THR A 74 6.64 0.58 12.83
C THR A 74 7.67 1.48 13.47
N VAL A 75 7.43 1.87 14.70
CA VAL A 75 8.35 2.65 15.54
C VAL A 75 8.85 1.74 16.64
N ASP A 76 10.16 1.48 16.66
CA ASP A 76 10.85 0.70 17.67
C ASP A 76 11.71 1.65 18.52
N GLU A 77 11.18 2.04 19.66
CA GLU A 77 11.83 2.98 20.57
C GLU A 77 13.05 2.36 21.26
N VAL A 78 13.04 1.04 21.46
CA VAL A 78 14.14 0.31 22.12
C VAL A 78 15.37 0.25 21.23
N ASN A 79 15.18 -0.11 19.97
CA ASN A 79 16.28 -0.28 19.01
C ASN A 79 16.50 0.97 18.14
N GLN A 80 15.78 2.06 18.41
CA GLN A 80 15.85 3.32 17.66
C GLN A 80 15.68 3.11 16.16
N ARG A 81 14.66 2.34 15.75
CA ARG A 81 14.37 2.04 14.34
C ARG A 81 13.00 2.59 13.93
N MET A 82 12.93 3.11 12.74
CA MET A 82 11.68 3.41 12.03
C MET A 82 11.59 2.59 10.76
N ILE A 83 10.51 1.82 10.60
CA ILE A 83 10.32 0.91 9.48
C ILE A 83 9.04 1.26 8.76
N THR A 84 9.07 1.30 7.43
CA THR A 84 7.88 1.35 6.59
C THR A 84 7.72 0.05 5.83
N THR A 85 6.61 -0.67 6.08
CA THR A 85 6.25 -1.89 5.35
C THR A 85 5.05 -1.62 4.47
N SER A 86 5.22 -1.72 3.14
CA SER A 86 4.10 -1.53 2.22
C SER A 86 3.47 -2.86 1.81
N PHE A 87 2.13 -2.88 1.72
CA PHE A 87 1.35 -4.00 1.20
C PHE A 87 0.88 -3.70 -0.22
N ILE A 88 1.08 -4.65 -1.14
CA ILE A 88 0.54 -4.51 -2.49
C ILE A 88 -0.98 -4.72 -2.45
N ARG A 89 -1.74 -3.79 -3.02
CA ARG A 89 -3.21 -3.79 -2.96
C ARG A 89 -3.87 -5.00 -3.63
N ASP A 90 -3.22 -5.57 -4.65
CA ASP A 90 -3.77 -6.66 -5.45
C ASP A 90 -3.44 -8.05 -4.87
N MET A 91 -2.92 -8.14 -3.63
CA MET A 91 -2.75 -9.41 -2.92
C MET A 91 -4.09 -10.12 -2.80
N LEU A 92 -4.09 -11.42 -3.14
CA LEU A 92 -5.23 -12.29 -2.90
C LEU A 92 -5.18 -12.79 -1.46
N VAL A 93 -6.17 -12.40 -0.67
CA VAL A 93 -6.27 -12.69 0.77
C VAL A 93 -7.63 -13.32 1.08
N LEU A 94 -7.79 -13.94 2.23
CA LEU A 94 -9.11 -14.26 2.76
C LEU A 94 -9.72 -13.02 3.44
N HIS A 95 -10.87 -12.59 2.94
CA HIS A 95 -11.67 -11.52 3.52
C HIS A 95 -12.29 -11.96 4.87
N PRO A 96 -12.87 -11.05 5.66
CA PRO A 96 -13.54 -11.39 6.92
C PRO A 96 -14.66 -12.44 6.80
N ASP A 97 -15.27 -12.58 5.62
CA ASP A 97 -16.29 -13.61 5.33
C ASP A 97 -15.67 -14.95 4.86
N ASN A 98 -14.37 -15.14 4.99
CA ASN A 98 -13.58 -16.30 4.57
C ASN A 98 -13.63 -16.59 3.05
N LYS A 99 -13.97 -15.59 2.22
CA LYS A 99 -13.88 -15.70 0.76
C LYS A 99 -12.59 -15.03 0.28
N PRO A 100 -11.91 -15.62 -0.74
CA PRO A 100 -10.78 -14.97 -1.36
C PRO A 100 -11.19 -13.68 -2.06
N GLY A 101 -10.33 -12.67 -1.99
CA GLY A 101 -10.50 -11.40 -2.68
C GLY A 101 -9.26 -10.56 -2.61
N ARG A 102 -9.22 -9.43 -3.35
CA ARG A 102 -8.07 -8.54 -3.28
C ARG A 102 -8.12 -7.71 -2.00
N LEU A 103 -6.97 -7.49 -1.42
CA LEU A 103 -6.80 -6.69 -0.21
C LEU A 103 -7.42 -5.28 -0.34
N THR A 104 -7.33 -4.66 -1.51
CA THR A 104 -7.88 -3.32 -1.79
C THR A 104 -9.40 -3.21 -1.60
N TYR A 105 -10.16 -4.32 -1.70
CA TYR A 105 -11.62 -4.30 -1.61
C TYR A 105 -12.16 -4.27 -0.18
N ILE A 106 -11.34 -4.67 0.79
CA ILE A 106 -11.80 -4.93 2.16
C ILE A 106 -12.36 -3.68 2.83
N VAL A 107 -11.72 -2.51 2.68
CA VAL A 107 -12.24 -1.28 3.32
C VAL A 107 -13.65 -0.96 2.84
N ARG A 108 -13.91 -1.11 1.55
CA ARG A 108 -15.25 -0.85 0.98
C ARG A 108 -16.30 -1.83 1.47
N GLU A 109 -15.93 -3.09 1.67
CA GLU A 109 -16.86 -4.19 1.93
C GLU A 109 -17.02 -4.48 3.43
N PHE A 110 -15.95 -4.33 4.21
CA PHE A 110 -15.89 -4.72 5.63
C PHE A 110 -15.38 -3.60 6.55
N GLY A 111 -15.13 -2.40 5.99
CA GLY A 111 -14.63 -1.27 6.76
C GLY A 111 -13.13 -1.35 7.08
N VAL A 112 -12.65 -0.32 7.77
CA VAL A 112 -11.21 -0.20 8.10
C VAL A 112 -10.77 -1.29 9.08
N GLN A 113 -11.58 -1.60 10.08
CA GLN A 113 -11.26 -2.66 11.04
C GLN A 113 -11.14 -4.03 10.36
N GLY A 114 -12.02 -4.35 9.40
CA GLY A 114 -11.92 -5.57 8.63
C GLY A 114 -10.59 -5.69 7.86
N LEU A 115 -10.04 -4.57 7.37
CA LEU A 115 -8.71 -4.57 6.75
C LEU A 115 -7.60 -4.78 7.78
N VAL A 116 -7.67 -4.13 8.94
CA VAL A 116 -6.69 -4.30 10.03
C VAL A 116 -6.65 -5.77 10.45
N ASP A 117 -7.80 -6.37 10.75
CA ASP A 117 -7.91 -7.77 11.19
C ASP A 117 -7.39 -8.74 10.11
N THR A 118 -7.67 -8.43 8.83
CA THR A 118 -7.16 -9.23 7.71
C THR A 118 -5.63 -9.16 7.64
N ILE A 119 -5.02 -7.99 7.76
CA ILE A 119 -3.56 -7.85 7.75
C ILE A 119 -2.97 -8.58 8.97
N ASN A 120 -3.55 -8.40 10.16
CA ASN A 120 -3.09 -9.06 11.38
C ASN A 120 -3.06 -10.58 11.22
N ARG A 121 -4.14 -11.19 10.76
CA ARG A 121 -4.26 -12.64 10.57
C ARG A 121 -3.37 -13.18 9.46
N HIS A 122 -3.17 -12.44 8.36
CA HIS A 122 -2.34 -12.91 7.26
C HIS A 122 -0.84 -12.79 7.53
N PHE A 123 -0.42 -11.78 8.30
CA PHE A 123 1.00 -11.47 8.50
C PHE A 123 1.51 -11.67 9.92
N GLY A 124 0.64 -11.98 10.88
CA GLY A 124 1.03 -12.21 12.27
C GLY A 124 1.58 -10.96 12.93
N ILE A 125 0.92 -9.82 12.69
CA ILE A 125 1.26 -8.52 13.27
C ILE A 125 0.05 -8.03 14.06
N GLU A 126 0.26 -7.47 15.24
CA GLU A 126 -0.78 -6.82 16.00
C GLU A 126 -0.82 -5.32 15.66
N ILE A 127 -1.71 -4.93 14.75
CA ILE A 127 -1.94 -3.53 14.38
C ILE A 127 -3.17 -3.04 15.13
N GLU A 128 -2.98 -2.07 16.03
CA GLU A 128 -4.08 -1.49 16.80
C GLU A 128 -4.50 -0.10 16.31
N LYS A 129 -3.59 0.65 15.71
CA LYS A 129 -3.78 2.06 15.37
C LYS A 129 -3.72 2.28 13.86
N TYR A 130 -4.62 3.13 13.34
CA TYR A 130 -4.63 3.47 11.94
C TYR A 130 -4.96 4.93 11.65
N PHE A 131 -4.56 5.39 10.48
CA PHE A 131 -4.96 6.65 9.86
C PHE A 131 -5.51 6.41 8.46
N VAL A 132 -6.64 7.01 8.15
CA VAL A 132 -7.26 6.96 6.81
C VAL A 132 -7.17 8.33 6.16
N MET A 133 -6.65 8.36 4.96
CA MET A 133 -6.45 9.56 4.14
C MET A 133 -6.90 9.29 2.71
N ASP A 134 -7.07 10.33 1.94
CA ASP A 134 -7.15 10.27 0.48
C ASP A 134 -6.01 11.07 -0.19
N TRP A 135 -5.99 11.13 -1.49
CA TRP A 135 -4.92 11.80 -2.24
C TRP A 135 -4.84 13.31 -1.96
N SER A 136 -5.96 13.97 -1.67
CA SER A 136 -5.97 15.40 -1.35
C SER A 136 -5.28 15.69 -0.02
N GLN A 137 -5.48 14.82 0.96
CA GLN A 137 -4.85 14.94 2.26
C GLN A 137 -3.36 14.60 2.22
N VAL A 138 -2.98 13.56 1.47
CA VAL A 138 -1.56 13.26 1.23
C VAL A 138 -0.87 14.43 0.55
N SER A 139 -1.50 15.06 -0.46
CA SER A 139 -0.98 16.27 -1.08
C SER A 139 -0.77 17.39 -0.05
N SER A 140 -1.78 17.64 0.79
CA SER A 140 -1.72 18.68 1.82
C SER A 140 -0.62 18.43 2.86
N ILE A 141 -0.38 17.16 3.24
CA ILE A 141 0.70 16.77 4.14
C ILE A 141 2.06 17.11 3.53
N VAL A 142 2.28 16.73 2.28
CA VAL A 142 3.52 17.05 1.57
C VAL A 142 3.74 18.56 1.47
N ASP A 143 2.69 19.34 1.18
CA ASP A 143 2.79 20.80 1.13
C ASP A 143 3.06 21.42 2.52
N ALA A 144 2.48 20.85 3.59
CA ALA A 144 2.69 21.33 4.96
C ALA A 144 4.14 21.14 5.44
N VAL A 145 4.84 20.10 5.00
CA VAL A 145 6.28 19.93 5.29
C VAL A 145 7.17 20.76 4.37
N GLY A 146 6.59 21.48 3.41
CA GLY A 146 7.29 22.35 2.48
C GLY A 146 7.65 21.68 1.14
N GLY A 147 7.10 20.51 0.84
CA GLY A 147 7.43 19.70 -0.32
C GLY A 147 8.43 18.58 -0.02
N VAL A 148 8.73 17.77 -1.02
CA VAL A 148 9.65 16.62 -0.91
C VAL A 148 10.66 16.57 -2.04
N ASP A 149 11.88 16.14 -1.74
CA ASP A 149 12.94 15.95 -2.73
C ASP A 149 12.97 14.51 -3.21
N LEU A 150 12.82 14.31 -4.50
CA LEU A 150 12.77 12.99 -5.12
C LEU A 150 13.72 12.92 -6.31
N THR A 151 14.38 11.78 -6.45
CA THR A 151 15.15 11.42 -7.65
C THR A 151 14.28 10.54 -8.54
N ILE A 152 14.15 10.93 -9.82
CA ILE A 152 13.31 10.23 -10.79
C ILE A 152 14.13 9.80 -12.02
N THR A 153 13.67 8.75 -12.70
CA THR A 153 14.26 8.27 -13.97
C THR A 153 13.77 9.10 -15.16
N ASP A 154 14.43 8.98 -16.32
CA ASP A 154 13.96 9.59 -17.58
C ASP A 154 12.55 9.09 -17.97
N GLY A 155 12.26 7.81 -17.73
CA GLY A 155 10.94 7.22 -17.95
C GLY A 155 9.88 7.88 -17.08
N GLU A 156 10.16 8.08 -15.79
CA GLU A 156 9.27 8.78 -14.86
C GLU A 156 9.11 10.25 -15.23
N ALA A 157 10.18 10.93 -15.59
CA ALA A 157 10.13 12.32 -16.05
C ALA A 157 9.22 12.48 -17.28
N SER A 158 9.38 11.59 -18.27
CA SER A 158 8.56 11.57 -19.49
C SER A 158 7.08 11.29 -19.18
N TYR A 159 6.81 10.36 -18.24
CA TYR A 159 5.46 10.06 -17.78
C TYR A 159 4.81 11.25 -17.09
N LEU A 160 5.49 11.86 -16.14
CA LEU A 160 5.00 12.99 -15.35
C LEU A 160 4.69 14.22 -16.21
N LYS A 161 5.55 14.51 -17.20
CA LYS A 161 5.30 15.58 -18.19
C LYS A 161 4.04 15.34 -19.02
N ARG A 162 3.77 14.08 -19.40
CA ARG A 162 2.57 13.71 -20.19
C ARG A 162 1.28 13.84 -19.39
N TYR A 163 1.32 13.51 -18.10
CA TYR A 163 0.12 13.47 -17.25
C TYR A 163 -0.06 14.73 -16.40
N ALA A 164 0.42 15.87 -16.94
CA ALA A 164 0.07 17.20 -16.53
C ALA A 164 0.48 17.60 -15.10
N ILE A 165 1.70 17.27 -14.71
CA ILE A 165 2.32 18.05 -13.65
C ILE A 165 2.60 19.44 -14.21
N SER A 166 2.01 20.47 -13.59
CA SER A 166 2.34 21.86 -13.91
C SER A 166 3.86 22.08 -13.75
N PRO A 167 4.51 22.84 -14.65
CA PRO A 167 5.94 23.19 -14.49
C PRO A 167 6.26 23.84 -13.13
N SER A 168 5.28 24.50 -12.50
CA SER A 168 5.43 25.10 -11.16
C SER A 168 5.33 24.09 -10.00
N SER A 169 4.88 22.86 -10.27
CA SER A 169 4.69 21.83 -9.25
C SER A 169 5.99 21.13 -8.83
N THR A 170 7.08 21.40 -9.54
CA THR A 170 8.43 20.93 -9.21
C THR A 170 9.46 22.03 -9.38
N LYS A 171 10.56 21.94 -8.64
CA LYS A 171 11.71 22.87 -8.73
C LYS A 171 13.01 22.06 -8.89
N PRO A 172 13.77 22.25 -10.00
CA PRO A 172 13.35 22.95 -11.22
C PRO A 172 12.17 22.25 -11.90
N ALA A 173 11.64 22.81 -12.98
CA ALA A 173 10.64 22.13 -13.81
C ALA A 173 11.25 20.85 -14.42
N ILE A 174 10.49 19.74 -14.41
CA ILE A 174 10.97 18.45 -14.91
C ILE A 174 11.29 18.52 -16.38
N ASN A 175 12.53 18.12 -16.73
CA ASN A 175 13.01 18.01 -18.10
C ASN A 175 13.43 16.58 -18.46
N SER A 176 14.23 15.95 -17.64
CA SER A 176 14.79 14.59 -17.78
C SER A 176 14.77 13.88 -16.42
N GLY A 177 15.35 12.69 -16.31
CA GLY A 177 15.67 12.10 -15.02
C GLY A 177 16.59 13.01 -14.19
N GLY A 178 16.46 12.93 -12.87
CA GLY A 178 17.25 13.77 -11.96
C GLY A 178 16.53 13.99 -10.63
N ARG A 179 17.12 14.87 -9.80
CA ARG A 179 16.56 15.25 -8.50
C ARG A 179 15.75 16.53 -8.63
N TYR A 180 14.56 16.50 -8.07
CA TYR A 180 13.59 17.59 -8.09
C TYR A 180 12.92 17.75 -6.75
N HIS A 181 12.53 18.97 -6.43
CA HIS A 181 11.67 19.29 -5.31
C HIS A 181 10.21 19.27 -5.78
N PHE A 182 9.37 18.42 -5.18
CA PHE A 182 7.98 18.19 -5.56
C PHE A 182 7.02 18.89 -4.59
N SER A 183 6.01 19.57 -5.13
CA SER A 183 4.82 19.95 -4.37
C SER A 183 3.96 18.74 -4.06
N GLY A 184 2.99 18.88 -3.15
CA GLY A 184 2.11 17.80 -2.76
C GLY A 184 1.35 17.17 -3.92
N HIS A 185 0.77 18.00 -4.81
CA HIS A 185 0.09 17.48 -6.00
C HIS A 185 1.02 16.65 -6.90
N ALA A 186 2.21 17.15 -7.19
CA ALA A 186 3.19 16.43 -8.00
C ALA A 186 3.67 15.14 -7.34
N ALA A 187 3.89 15.15 -6.03
CA ALA A 187 4.25 13.96 -5.26
C ALA A 187 3.17 12.87 -5.32
N VAL A 188 1.89 13.25 -5.22
CA VAL A 188 0.77 12.31 -5.35
C VAL A 188 0.72 11.71 -6.76
N ILE A 189 0.88 12.52 -7.82
CA ILE A 189 0.93 11.99 -9.19
C ILE A 189 2.10 11.02 -9.37
N TYR A 190 3.29 11.35 -8.80
CA TYR A 190 4.43 10.46 -8.79
C TYR A 190 4.12 9.13 -8.06
N MET A 191 3.56 9.19 -6.86
CA MET A 191 3.15 7.99 -6.10
C MET A 191 2.19 7.11 -6.88
N ARG A 192 1.26 7.67 -7.66
CA ARG A 192 0.26 6.93 -8.46
C ARG A 192 0.79 6.36 -9.76
N THR A 193 2.04 6.66 -10.14
CA THR A 193 2.67 6.18 -11.38
C THR A 193 2.86 4.67 -11.36
N ARG A 194 2.38 3.96 -12.41
CA ARG A 194 2.44 2.49 -12.55
C ARG A 194 2.94 2.02 -13.91
N ARG A 195 2.92 2.89 -14.92
CA ARG A 195 3.17 2.49 -16.33
C ARG A 195 4.62 2.53 -16.73
N VAL A 196 5.49 2.99 -15.86
CA VAL A 196 6.93 3.02 -16.04
C VAL A 196 7.59 2.40 -14.82
N PRO A 197 8.73 1.69 -14.98
CA PRO A 197 9.48 1.17 -13.84
C PRO A 197 9.87 2.28 -12.87
N ALA A 198 9.92 1.95 -11.59
CA ALA A 198 10.42 2.85 -10.55
C ALA A 198 11.97 2.96 -10.62
N LEU A 199 12.55 3.85 -9.83
CA LEU A 199 14.00 4.08 -9.79
C LEU A 199 14.80 2.80 -9.49
N ASN A 200 14.23 1.89 -8.69
CA ASN A 200 14.86 0.58 -8.39
C ASN A 200 14.56 -0.51 -9.44
N GLY A 201 13.88 -0.17 -10.54
CA GLY A 201 13.51 -1.09 -11.61
C GLY A 201 12.14 -1.78 -11.40
N ASP A 202 11.51 -1.65 -10.25
CA ASP A 202 10.21 -2.29 -9.96
C ASP A 202 9.10 -1.82 -10.90
N PRO A 203 8.34 -2.75 -11.52
CA PRO A 203 7.23 -2.42 -12.41
C PRO A 203 5.89 -2.26 -11.67
N HIS A 204 4.89 -1.72 -12.36
CA HIS A 204 3.47 -1.72 -11.99
C HIS A 204 3.18 -1.29 -10.53
N ASP A 205 2.37 -2.05 -9.81
CA ASP A 205 2.01 -1.77 -8.41
C ASP A 205 3.17 -1.95 -7.43
N ILE A 206 4.14 -2.80 -7.74
CA ILE A 206 5.39 -2.93 -6.97
C ILE A 206 6.15 -1.60 -7.00
N GLY A 207 6.36 -1.04 -8.20
CA GLY A 207 6.99 0.26 -8.37
C GLY A 207 6.20 1.40 -7.71
N ARG A 208 4.87 1.32 -7.69
CA ARG A 208 4.01 2.28 -6.99
C ARG A 208 4.26 2.26 -5.47
N THR A 209 4.31 1.08 -4.86
CA THR A 209 4.61 0.97 -3.42
C THR A 209 6.01 1.48 -3.08
N TYR A 210 6.98 1.27 -3.96
CA TYR A 210 8.32 1.84 -3.81
C TYR A 210 8.29 3.37 -3.82
N ARG A 211 7.60 4.00 -4.78
CA ARG A 211 7.44 5.47 -4.85
C ARG A 211 6.76 6.03 -3.61
N THR A 212 5.75 5.33 -3.09
CA THR A 212 5.08 5.72 -1.85
C THR A 212 6.06 5.75 -0.67
N ARG A 213 6.90 4.72 -0.51
CA ARG A 213 7.91 4.70 0.54
C ARG A 213 8.97 5.79 0.37
N LEU A 214 9.37 6.09 -0.88
CA LEU A 214 10.30 7.21 -1.14
C LEU A 214 9.72 8.55 -0.69
N VAL A 215 8.44 8.81 -1.00
CA VAL A 215 7.76 10.04 -0.55
C VAL A 215 7.68 10.10 0.97
N LEU A 216 7.31 8.99 1.64
CA LEU A 216 7.28 8.94 3.11
C LEU A 216 8.66 9.17 3.73
N SER A 217 9.72 8.56 3.18
CA SER A 217 11.10 8.79 3.64
C SER A 217 11.54 10.24 3.43
N SER A 218 11.14 10.86 2.31
CA SER A 218 11.45 12.26 2.05
C SER A 218 10.67 13.22 2.97
N ILE A 219 9.44 12.89 3.35
CA ILE A 219 8.69 13.63 4.39
C ILE A 219 9.44 13.55 5.73
N ALA A 220 9.88 12.34 6.12
CA ALA A 220 10.64 12.15 7.36
C ALA A 220 11.95 12.96 7.36
N GLU A 221 12.68 12.96 6.25
CA GLU A 221 13.91 13.76 6.09
C GLU A 221 13.63 15.27 6.16
N SER A 222 12.51 15.73 5.58
CA SER A 222 12.11 17.16 5.65
C SER A 222 11.81 17.62 7.07
N LEU A 223 11.48 16.71 7.99
CA LEU A 223 11.19 17.02 9.39
C LEU A 223 12.41 16.96 10.32
N LYS A 224 13.56 16.50 9.82
CA LYS A 224 14.76 16.25 10.63
C LYS A 224 15.23 17.49 11.42
N ASP A 225 15.29 18.64 10.75
CA ASP A 225 15.80 19.88 11.31
C ASP A 225 14.68 20.89 11.71
N VAL A 226 13.43 20.43 11.72
CA VAL A 226 12.27 21.26 12.04
C VAL A 226 12.15 21.42 13.56
N SER A 227 11.88 22.66 14.03
CA SER A 227 11.63 22.89 15.48
C SER A 227 10.36 22.18 15.94
N TYR A 228 10.29 21.89 17.25
CA TYR A 228 9.12 21.24 17.84
C TYR A 228 7.81 22.01 17.57
N GLU A 229 7.82 23.32 17.70
CA GLU A 229 6.65 24.17 17.48
C GLU A 229 6.17 24.09 16.02
N LYS A 230 7.11 24.09 15.07
CA LYS A 230 6.77 23.97 13.66
C LYS A 230 6.28 22.56 13.31
N ALA A 231 6.93 21.51 13.85
CA ALA A 231 6.48 20.13 13.68
C ALA A 231 5.08 19.92 14.26
N ARG A 232 4.81 20.51 15.44
CA ARG A 232 3.49 20.48 16.07
C ARG A 232 2.42 21.20 15.23
N ALA A 233 2.73 22.35 14.65
CA ALA A 233 1.81 23.05 13.76
C ALA A 233 1.50 22.25 12.49
N ILE A 234 2.48 21.50 11.96
CA ILE A 234 2.26 20.56 10.86
C ILE A 234 1.30 19.44 11.28
N LEU A 235 1.54 18.82 12.45
CA LEU A 235 0.65 17.79 12.99
C LEU A 235 -0.78 18.30 13.12
N ASP A 236 -0.98 19.48 13.72
CA ASP A 236 -2.30 20.08 13.91
C ASP A 236 -3.00 20.34 12.56
N SER A 237 -2.25 20.72 11.53
CA SER A 237 -2.77 20.87 10.16
C SER A 237 -3.18 19.53 9.54
N VAL A 238 -2.36 18.48 9.71
CA VAL A 238 -2.65 17.12 9.22
C VAL A 238 -3.89 16.57 9.90
N MET A 239 -3.98 16.64 11.23
CA MET A 239 -5.08 16.09 12.01
C MET A 239 -6.43 16.74 11.73
N LYS A 240 -6.46 18.01 11.32
CA LYS A 240 -7.70 18.69 10.90
C LYS A 240 -8.28 18.14 9.61
N ASN A 241 -7.47 17.51 8.79
CA ASN A 241 -7.83 17.07 7.44
C ASN A 241 -7.90 15.55 7.29
N ILE A 242 -7.54 14.76 8.32
CA ILE A 242 -7.57 13.31 8.24
C ILE A 242 -9.01 12.80 8.13
N LEU A 243 -9.26 11.77 7.30
CA LEU A 243 -10.61 11.22 7.12
C LEU A 243 -11.07 10.46 8.35
N ALA A 244 -10.24 9.59 8.87
CA ALA A 244 -10.54 8.79 10.06
C ALA A 244 -9.28 8.31 10.77
N THR A 245 -9.42 8.11 12.07
CA THR A 245 -8.46 7.39 12.90
C THR A 245 -9.20 6.81 14.11
N ASN A 246 -8.68 5.71 14.66
CA ASN A 246 -9.13 5.19 15.96
C ASN A 246 -8.28 5.69 17.12
N MET A 247 -7.34 6.60 16.88
CA MET A 247 -6.48 7.17 17.90
C MET A 247 -7.19 8.29 18.65
N THR A 248 -7.04 8.29 19.95
CA THR A 248 -7.41 9.45 20.80
C THR A 248 -6.42 10.60 20.59
N THR A 249 -6.77 11.80 21.05
CA THR A 249 -5.85 12.94 21.04
C THR A 249 -4.57 12.63 21.82
N SER A 250 -4.67 11.87 22.92
CA SER A 250 -3.51 11.45 23.72
C SER A 250 -2.61 10.51 22.90
N ASP A 251 -3.19 9.50 22.22
CA ASP A 251 -2.44 8.57 21.37
C ASP A 251 -1.68 9.32 20.26
N VAL A 252 -2.34 10.30 19.62
CA VAL A 252 -1.73 11.12 18.56
C VAL A 252 -0.56 11.93 19.09
N LEU A 253 -0.70 12.53 20.28
CA LEU A 253 0.37 13.30 20.90
C LEU A 253 1.55 12.43 21.33
N GLU A 254 1.28 11.27 21.88
CA GLU A 254 2.30 10.31 22.25
C GLU A 254 3.08 9.84 21.01
N ALA A 255 2.37 9.39 19.96
CA ALA A 255 2.99 9.00 18.70
C ALA A 255 3.84 10.12 18.08
N PHE A 256 3.32 11.36 18.09
CA PHE A 256 4.05 12.53 17.61
C PHE A 256 5.34 12.77 18.41
N ASN A 257 5.27 12.74 19.73
CA ASN A 257 6.44 12.98 20.58
C ASN A 257 7.51 11.90 20.34
N THR A 258 7.11 10.64 20.24
CA THR A 258 8.02 9.53 19.94
C THR A 258 8.69 9.71 18.58
N VAL A 259 7.91 9.93 17.52
CA VAL A 259 8.45 10.13 16.15
C VAL A 259 9.32 11.39 16.09
N TYR A 260 8.93 12.47 16.78
CA TYR A 260 9.73 13.69 16.83
C TYR A 260 11.06 13.48 17.58
N ALA A 261 11.06 12.72 18.67
CA ALA A 261 12.30 12.37 19.38
C ALA A 261 13.26 11.54 18.51
N MET A 262 12.70 10.67 17.65
CA MET A 262 13.44 9.81 16.73
C MET A 262 13.71 10.47 15.36
N ARG A 263 13.39 11.75 15.15
CA ARG A 263 13.64 12.44 13.88
C ARG A 263 15.13 12.39 13.52
N GLY A 264 15.40 12.13 12.27
CA GLY A 264 16.77 11.89 11.80
C GLY A 264 17.22 10.43 11.86
N THR A 265 16.46 9.54 12.48
CA THR A 265 16.64 8.10 12.33
C THR A 265 16.32 7.72 10.88
N PRO A 266 17.20 7.00 10.17
CA PRO A 266 16.91 6.52 8.83
C PRO A 266 15.65 5.64 8.81
N VAL A 267 14.80 5.86 7.82
CA VAL A 267 13.59 5.04 7.63
C VAL A 267 13.94 3.80 6.83
N GLU A 268 13.90 2.65 7.48
CA GLU A 268 14.05 1.35 6.82
C GLU A 268 12.80 1.01 6.01
N GLN A 269 13.00 0.32 4.89
CA GLN A 269 11.90 0.04 3.96
C GLN A 269 11.74 -1.45 3.73
N PHE A 270 10.51 -1.94 3.84
CA PHE A 270 10.14 -3.30 3.54
C PHE A 270 8.90 -3.35 2.64
N ARG A 271 8.73 -4.42 1.89
CA ARG A 271 7.57 -4.63 1.01
C ARG A 271 7.06 -6.06 1.11
N LEU A 272 5.76 -6.20 1.14
CA LEU A 272 5.07 -7.48 0.98
C LEU A 272 4.22 -7.47 -0.29
N PRO A 273 4.27 -8.56 -1.07
CA PRO A 273 5.10 -9.76 -0.91
C PRO A 273 6.58 -9.48 -1.26
N ILE A 274 7.49 -10.29 -0.69
CA ILE A 274 8.91 -10.28 -1.07
C ILE A 274 9.11 -10.97 -2.43
N ASP A 275 10.23 -10.68 -3.10
CA ASP A 275 10.52 -11.23 -4.41
C ASP A 275 10.60 -12.77 -4.38
N GLY A 276 10.11 -13.41 -5.44
CA GLY A 276 10.10 -14.86 -5.59
C GLY A 276 9.02 -15.61 -4.80
N THR A 277 8.22 -14.92 -3.98
CA THR A 277 7.18 -15.55 -3.14
C THR A 277 5.76 -15.25 -3.61
N HIS A 278 5.61 -14.68 -4.79
CA HIS A 278 4.29 -14.36 -5.35
C HIS A 278 4.26 -14.60 -6.85
N LYS A 279 3.05 -14.81 -7.36
CA LYS A 279 2.78 -14.97 -8.80
C LYS A 279 1.46 -14.33 -9.18
N LEU A 280 1.37 -13.92 -10.45
CA LEU A 280 0.11 -13.45 -11.02
C LEU A 280 -0.92 -14.58 -10.99
N PHE A 281 -2.10 -14.28 -10.49
CA PHE A 281 -3.24 -15.18 -10.46
C PHE A 281 -4.51 -14.42 -10.90
N ILE A 282 -5.19 -14.93 -11.91
CA ILE A 282 -6.44 -14.31 -12.37
C ILE A 282 -7.58 -14.84 -11.50
N TYR A 283 -8.21 -13.97 -10.73
CA TYR A 283 -9.33 -14.31 -9.89
C TYR A 283 -10.57 -13.49 -10.30
N TYR A 284 -11.64 -14.20 -10.68
CA TYR A 284 -12.87 -13.59 -11.25
C TYR A 284 -12.59 -12.53 -12.33
N GLY A 285 -11.67 -12.83 -13.26
CA GLY A 285 -11.31 -11.96 -14.38
C GLY A 285 -10.44 -10.76 -14.00
N GLY A 286 -9.95 -10.68 -12.77
CA GLY A 286 -9.06 -9.62 -12.31
C GLY A 286 -7.68 -10.13 -11.89
N ASP A 287 -6.65 -9.37 -12.25
CA ASP A 287 -5.26 -9.67 -11.90
C ASP A 287 -5.06 -9.55 -10.38
N SER A 288 -4.64 -10.63 -9.73
CA SER A 288 -4.32 -10.68 -8.31
C SER A 288 -2.90 -11.24 -8.12
N GLN A 289 -2.31 -11.00 -6.97
CA GLN A 289 -1.04 -11.60 -6.57
C GLN A 289 -1.32 -12.70 -5.54
N LEU A 290 -1.17 -13.96 -5.97
CA LEU A 290 -1.16 -15.10 -5.06
C LEU A 290 0.23 -15.21 -4.46
N MET A 291 0.32 -15.25 -3.14
CA MET A 291 1.59 -15.24 -2.44
C MET A 291 1.73 -16.43 -1.49
N ASP A 292 2.97 -16.77 -1.19
CA ASP A 292 3.34 -17.66 -0.09
C ASP A 292 3.30 -16.88 1.23
N PHE A 293 2.22 -17.02 1.99
CA PHE A 293 2.04 -16.28 3.25
C PHE A 293 3.03 -16.71 4.32
N GLU A 294 3.42 -17.98 4.38
CA GLU A 294 4.37 -18.46 5.38
C GLU A 294 5.75 -17.85 5.18
N ALA A 295 6.26 -17.89 3.94
CA ALA A 295 7.52 -17.25 3.59
C ALA A 295 7.50 -15.75 3.87
N ASN A 296 6.40 -15.07 3.57
CA ASN A 296 6.25 -13.63 3.79
C ASN A 296 6.13 -13.26 5.27
N ARG A 297 5.41 -14.05 6.08
CA ARG A 297 5.36 -13.88 7.55
C ARG A 297 6.75 -14.04 8.15
N LYS A 298 7.48 -15.11 7.74
CA LYS A 298 8.84 -15.33 8.21
C LYS A 298 9.75 -14.16 7.87
N ALA A 299 9.74 -13.69 6.60
CA ALA A 299 10.57 -12.59 6.17
C ALA A 299 10.26 -11.28 6.90
N LEU A 300 8.97 -11.00 7.14
CA LEU A 300 8.54 -9.82 7.88
C LEU A 300 9.01 -9.89 9.35
N LYS A 301 8.83 -11.04 9.98
CA LYS A 301 9.30 -11.30 11.35
C LYS A 301 10.81 -11.13 11.45
N ASP A 302 11.57 -11.76 10.56
CA ASP A 302 13.03 -11.67 10.54
C ASP A 302 13.50 -10.22 10.33
N PHE A 303 12.83 -9.45 9.47
CA PHE A 303 13.16 -8.05 9.21
C PHE A 303 12.84 -7.14 10.41
N MET A 304 11.68 -7.32 11.03
CA MET A 304 11.27 -6.51 12.17
C MET A 304 12.06 -6.86 13.44
N PHE A 305 12.32 -8.14 13.69
CA PHE A 305 12.80 -8.64 14.96
C PHE A 305 14.17 -9.34 14.91
N GLY A 306 14.73 -9.58 13.70
CA GLY A 306 15.86 -10.50 13.46
C GLY A 306 17.18 -10.20 14.16
N ASN A 307 17.32 -9.05 14.84
CA ASN A 307 18.51 -8.70 15.61
C ASN A 307 18.24 -8.45 17.11
N THR A 308 17.03 -8.74 17.61
CA THR A 308 16.59 -8.26 18.93
C THR A 308 16.15 -9.34 19.92
N PHE A 309 16.03 -10.60 19.53
CA PHE A 309 15.70 -11.66 20.50
C PHE A 309 16.97 -12.38 21.00
N VAL A 310 17.74 -11.71 21.83
CA VAL A 310 18.46 -12.41 22.90
C VAL A 310 17.41 -12.58 24.00
N VAL A 311 16.79 -13.74 24.04
CA VAL A 311 16.00 -14.18 25.19
C VAL A 311 16.97 -14.34 26.36
N HIS A 312 16.86 -13.48 27.36
CA HIS A 312 17.46 -13.70 28.67
C HIS A 312 16.50 -14.45 29.56
#